data_d571619a46e26f51e4e7151f7ff0c0b1
#
_entry.id   d571619a46e26f51e4e7151f7ff0c0b1
#
_cell.length_a   1.000
_cell.length_b   1.000
_cell.length_c   1.000
_cell.angle_alpha   90.00
_cell.angle_beta   90.00
_cell.angle_gamma   90.00
#
_symmetry.space_group_name_H-M   'P 1'
#
loop_
_entity.id
_entity.type
_entity.pdbx_description
1 polymer ?
#
loop_
_entity_poly.entity_id
_entity_poly.type
_entity_poly.pdbx_seq_one_letter_code
_entity_poly.pdbx_strand_id
1 'polypeptide(L)'
;MKRQGVRRGVPDLFLPIPRGGYFGLWIEMKRTNASPSDTSDAQRDWHELLREQGYCVYICKGCLRAWRVLVWYMSLPPTRGLSSLE
;
A
#
# COMPACT_ATOMS: atom_id res chain seq x y z
N MET A 1 10.59 13.73 -20.62
CA MET A 1 10.49 14.21 -19.75
C MET A 1 10.99 13.68 -18.69
N LYS A 2 11.21 14.01 -18.14
CA LYS A 2 11.60 13.58 -17.14
C LYS A 2 10.73 13.14 -16.32
N ARG A 3 10.85 12.40 -15.71
CA ARG A 3 10.11 11.86 -14.82
C ARG A 3 10.05 12.62 -13.64
N GLN A 4 9.88 13.90 -13.73
CA GLN A 4 9.88 14.65 -12.62
C GLN A 4 8.98 14.25 -11.59
N GLY A 5 7.87 13.80 -11.69
CA GLY A 5 6.97 13.42 -10.65
C GLY A 5 7.19 12.06 -10.07
N VAL A 6 8.12 11.34 -10.63
CA VAL A 6 8.35 9.99 -10.18
C VAL A 6 9.19 9.99 -8.94
N ARG A 7 8.69 9.33 -7.88
CA ARG A 7 9.40 9.23 -6.64
C ARG A 7 9.88 7.83 -6.48
N ARG A 8 11.17 7.66 -6.20
CA ARG A 8 11.70 6.35 -5.97
C ARG A 8 11.07 5.77 -4.74
N GLY A 9 10.70 4.54 -4.81
CA GLY A 9 10.21 3.80 -3.66
C GLY A 9 8.74 3.90 -3.39
N VAL A 10 7.99 4.68 -4.16
CA VAL A 10 6.53 4.72 -4.03
C VAL A 10 6.00 3.34 -4.40
N PRO A 11 5.09 2.75 -3.61
CA PRO A 11 4.53 1.43 -3.95
C PRO A 11 3.81 1.43 -5.29
N ASP A 12 3.72 0.23 -5.88
CA ASP A 12 3.24 0.06 -7.25
C ASP A 12 1.76 0.27 -7.45
N LEU A 13 0.95 -0.13 -6.48
CA LEU A 13 -0.50 -0.09 -6.63
C LEU A 13 -1.15 0.65 -5.48
N PHE A 14 -2.19 1.41 -5.78
CA PHE A 14 -2.92 2.15 -4.77
C PHE A 14 -4.42 1.94 -4.94
N LEU A 15 -5.08 1.54 -3.87
CA LEU A 15 -6.52 1.39 -3.83
C LEU A 15 -7.10 2.48 -2.93
N PRO A 16 -7.73 3.51 -3.50
CA PRO A 16 -8.22 4.64 -2.72
C PRO A 16 -9.60 4.39 -2.11
N ILE A 17 -9.73 3.30 -1.38
CA ILE A 17 -10.98 2.94 -0.73
C ILE A 17 -10.72 2.80 0.75
N PRO A 18 -11.31 3.65 1.61
CA PRO A 18 -11.08 3.57 3.04
C PRO A 18 -11.76 2.35 3.66
N ARG A 19 -10.99 1.55 4.39
CA ARG A 19 -11.49 0.39 5.08
C ARG A 19 -10.73 0.18 6.38
N GLY A 20 -11.37 -0.34 7.37
CA GLY A 20 -10.71 -0.78 8.60
C GLY A 20 -9.96 0.27 9.37
N GLY A 21 -10.31 1.53 9.20
CA GLY A 21 -9.59 2.63 9.83
C GLY A 21 -8.48 3.21 8.96
N TYR A 22 -8.22 2.59 7.81
CA TYR A 22 -7.21 3.10 6.89
C TYR A 22 -7.85 4.02 5.86
N PHE A 23 -7.05 4.89 5.27
CA PHE A 23 -7.52 5.78 4.21
C PHE A 23 -7.41 5.15 2.83
N GLY A 24 -6.66 4.09 2.71
CA GLY A 24 -6.47 3.37 1.45
C GLY A 24 -5.43 2.30 1.62
N LEU A 25 -5.18 1.55 0.56
CA LEU A 25 -4.25 0.44 0.56
C LEU A 25 -3.20 0.64 -0.51
N TRP A 26 -1.94 0.52 -0.12
CA TRP A 26 -0.81 0.54 -1.05
C TRP A 26 -0.20 -0.85 -1.08
N ILE A 27 0.15 -1.32 -2.25
CA ILE A 27 0.81 -2.62 -2.41
C ILE A 27 2.10 -2.44 -3.20
N GLU A 28 3.20 -2.95 -2.62
CA GLU A 28 4.47 -3.01 -3.29
C GLU A 28 4.62 -4.42 -3.84
N MET A 29 4.73 -4.55 -5.16
CA MET A 29 4.83 -5.86 -5.79
C MET A 29 6.28 -6.32 -5.86
N LYS A 30 6.53 -7.56 -5.47
CA LYS A 30 7.85 -8.17 -5.57
C LYS A 30 7.72 -9.53 -6.23
N ARG A 31 8.83 -10.02 -6.78
CA ARG A 31 8.84 -11.36 -7.34
C ARG A 31 8.68 -12.36 -6.21
N THR A 32 8.17 -13.53 -6.56
CA THR A 32 7.90 -14.55 -5.53
C THR A 32 9.16 -15.00 -4.78
N ASN A 33 10.32 -14.89 -5.42
CA ASN A 33 11.58 -15.27 -4.78
C ASN A 33 12.34 -14.07 -4.22
N ALA A 34 11.69 -12.94 -4.04
CA ALA A 34 12.35 -11.76 -3.51
C ALA A 34 12.76 -11.97 -2.06
N SER A 35 13.88 -11.38 -1.68
CA SER A 35 14.35 -11.41 -0.30
C SER A 35 14.16 -10.04 0.34
N PRO A 36 14.29 -9.94 1.66
CA PRO A 36 14.13 -8.64 2.32
C PRO A 36 15.10 -7.58 1.79
N SER A 37 16.28 -7.99 1.31
CA SER A 37 17.25 -7.04 0.77
C SER A 37 16.80 -6.45 -0.56
N ASP A 38 15.74 -6.99 -1.17
CA ASP A 38 15.23 -6.44 -2.42
C ASP A 38 14.34 -5.22 -2.18
N THR A 39 14.08 -4.88 -0.93
CA THR A 39 13.37 -3.65 -0.60
C THR A 39 14.40 -2.57 -0.32
N SER A 40 14.41 -1.52 -1.14
CA SER A 40 15.39 -0.45 -0.99
C SER A 40 15.06 0.43 0.20
N ASP A 41 16.02 1.25 0.61
CA ASP A 41 15.79 2.20 1.69
C ASP A 41 14.71 3.20 1.31
N ALA A 42 14.70 3.64 0.05
CA ALA A 42 13.69 4.57 -0.41
C ALA A 42 12.29 3.95 -0.30
N GLN A 43 12.17 2.65 -0.60
CA GLN A 43 10.90 1.97 -0.48
C GLN A 43 10.46 1.88 0.98
N ARG A 44 11.41 1.56 1.88
CA ARG A 44 11.08 1.48 3.30
C ARG A 44 10.65 2.83 3.84
N ASP A 45 11.31 3.90 3.41
CA ASP A 45 10.97 5.25 3.86
C ASP A 45 9.55 5.60 3.42
N TRP A 46 9.18 5.28 2.17
CA TRP A 46 7.84 5.54 1.69
C TRP A 46 6.80 4.71 2.42
N HIS A 47 7.10 3.43 2.69
CA HIS A 47 6.16 2.59 3.42
C HIS A 47 5.90 3.17 4.81
N GLU A 48 6.94 3.61 5.48
CA GLU A 48 6.81 4.14 6.82
C GLU A 48 6.00 5.44 6.81
N LEU A 49 6.32 6.32 5.87
CA LEU A 49 5.61 7.58 5.75
C LEU A 49 4.12 7.34 5.48
N LEU A 50 3.80 6.44 4.57
CA LEU A 50 2.42 6.18 4.23
C LEU A 50 1.64 5.58 5.40
N ARG A 51 2.29 4.69 6.16
CA ARG A 51 1.64 4.13 7.34
C ARG A 51 1.37 5.21 8.38
N GLU A 52 2.30 6.14 8.55
CA GLU A 52 2.10 7.25 9.47
C GLU A 52 0.95 8.13 9.05
N GLN A 53 0.68 8.22 7.76
CA GLN A 53 -0.41 9.03 7.25
C GLN A 53 -1.75 8.29 7.27
N GLY A 54 -1.78 7.06 7.76
CA GLY A 54 -3.03 6.34 7.91
C GLY A 54 -3.35 5.34 6.82
N TYR A 55 -2.38 5.03 5.96
CA TYR A 55 -2.60 4.05 4.91
C TYR A 55 -2.16 2.66 5.34
N CYS A 56 -2.80 1.65 4.75
CA CYS A 56 -2.37 0.28 4.89
C CYS A 56 -1.34 0.02 3.79
N VAL A 57 -0.20 -0.57 4.12
CA VAL A 57 0.87 -0.82 3.15
C VAL A 57 1.35 -2.25 3.29
N TYR A 58 1.34 -2.98 2.18
CA TYR A 58 1.81 -4.36 2.15
C TYR A 58 2.81 -4.58 1.04
N ILE A 59 3.78 -5.43 1.30
CA ILE A 59 4.72 -5.92 0.29
C ILE A 59 4.23 -7.31 -0.07
N CYS A 60 3.89 -7.53 -1.35
CA CYS A 60 3.32 -8.79 -1.79
C CYS A 60 4.22 -9.48 -2.78
N LYS A 61 4.61 -10.72 -2.46
CA LYS A 61 5.42 -11.54 -3.35
C LYS A 61 4.49 -12.33 -4.24
N GLY A 62 4.34 -11.87 -5.47
CA GLY A 62 3.52 -12.53 -6.47
C GLY A 62 2.07 -12.09 -6.46
N CYS A 63 1.38 -12.36 -7.56
CA CYS A 63 0.01 -11.91 -7.76
C CYS A 63 -0.98 -12.53 -6.79
N LEU A 64 -0.77 -13.78 -6.43
CA LEU A 64 -1.71 -14.43 -5.53
C LEU A 64 -1.71 -13.78 -4.15
N ARG A 65 -0.52 -13.41 -3.66
CA ARG A 65 -0.46 -12.75 -2.37
C ARG A 65 -1.14 -11.38 -2.44
N ALA A 66 -0.92 -10.65 -3.53
CA ALA A 66 -1.54 -9.35 -3.71
C ALA A 66 -3.07 -9.48 -3.75
N TRP A 67 -3.57 -10.52 -4.43
CA TRP A 67 -5.00 -10.77 -4.50
C TRP A 67 -5.58 -11.05 -3.12
N ARG A 68 -4.88 -11.86 -2.33
CA ARG A 68 -5.34 -12.19 -0.98
C ARG A 68 -5.40 -10.94 -0.10
N VAL A 69 -4.42 -10.06 -0.24
CA VAL A 69 -4.40 -8.82 0.53
C VAL A 69 -5.57 -7.93 0.10
N LEU A 70 -5.86 -7.85 -1.19
CA LEU A 70 -6.98 -7.07 -1.68
C LEU A 70 -8.30 -7.59 -1.13
N VAL A 71 -8.50 -8.90 -1.18
CA VAL A 71 -9.73 -9.51 -0.68
C VAL A 71 -9.88 -9.26 0.81
N TRP A 72 -8.79 -9.45 1.57
CA TRP A 72 -8.82 -9.18 2.99
C TRP A 72 -9.15 -7.72 3.27
N TYR A 73 -8.49 -6.81 2.56
CA TYR A 73 -8.68 -5.38 2.81
C TYR A 73 -10.13 -4.97 2.52
N MET A 74 -10.69 -5.46 1.43
CA MET A 74 -12.07 -5.12 1.08
C MET A 74 -13.09 -5.77 1.99
N SER A 75 -12.70 -6.75 2.78
CA SER A 75 -13.59 -7.37 3.75
C SER A 75 -13.66 -6.57 5.05
N LEU A 76 -12.78 -5.59 5.23
CA LEU A 76 -12.81 -4.78 6.44
C LEU A 76 -13.99 -3.81 6.37
N PRO A 77 -14.49 -3.39 7.52
CA PRO A 77 -15.61 -2.42 7.52
C PRO A 77 -15.14 -1.06 7.01
N PRO A 78 -16.06 -0.23 6.52
CA PRO A 78 -15.68 1.11 6.07
C PRO A 78 -15.00 1.88 7.19
N THR A 79 -14.05 2.73 6.81
CA THR A 79 -13.34 3.55 7.79
C THR A 79 -14.32 4.53 8.41
N ARG A 80 -14.38 4.53 9.75
CA ARG A 80 -15.25 5.42 10.45
C ARG A 80 -14.69 6.83 10.45
N GLY A 81 -15.54 7.78 10.68
CA GLY A 81 -15.12 9.16 10.75
C GLY A 81 -15.23 9.90 9.44
N LEU A 82 -15.09 9.20 8.30
CA LEU A 82 -15.25 9.86 7.03
C LEU A 82 -16.70 10.15 6.75
N SER A 83 -17.59 9.22 7.08
CA SER A 83 -19.01 9.45 6.84
C SER A 83 -19.57 10.49 7.82
N SER A 84 -18.94 10.66 8.95
CA SER A 84 -19.44 11.63 9.92
C SER A 84 -19.18 13.06 9.50
N LEU A 85 -18.43 13.26 8.42
CA LEU A 85 -18.18 14.58 7.92
C LEU A 85 -19.30 15.06 7.02
N GLU A 86 -20.22 14.22 6.70
CA GLU A 86 -21.32 14.59 5.82
C GLU A 86 -22.43 15.35 6.53
#